data_0f88e54fa9e24f8f31f847bff57c6a20
#
_entry.id   0f88e54fa9e24f8f31f847bff57c6a20
#
_cell.length_a   1.000
_cell.length_b   1.000
_cell.length_c   1.000
_cell.angle_alpha   90.00
_cell.angle_beta   90.00
_cell.angle_gamma   90.00
#
_symmetry.space_group_name_H-M   'P 1'
#
loop_
_entity.id
_entity.type
_entity.pdbx_description
1 polymer ?
#
loop_
_entity_poly.entity_id
_entity_poly.type
_entity_poly.pdbx_seq_one_letter_code
_entity_poly.pdbx_strand_id
1 'polypeptide(L)'
;MEEAERQQLVTSSGLTHKIEWLEEQRRVWEERKQTATLQIEECRNALQALSDRLAAMEMTLTLSSGERDELDQRIHQHEKNKPGLLANLFSLGRISKAWWDRYQRLTDESDALRATLTQQRQELQLAQSEKHNADNELRSLERELTQVISNGQAVCKEQEQNNTLLKQAISDLGASWPERNATDEQRELSAPWLHERWRKAREDVFIAALDVHRAFIENNPVKIAANIGLAMDWLKGRKLTEKQAGLALDSLSLVVPVISSTFASMPRMFRDTGQEAIGWLLIDEAGQAQPQHAIGAIWRAKRTVLVGDPKQLEPVSGIPSTVEGAVGKHYKIPSCWWPGKVSAQILADQTMDVGTYLPDPESEQIWVGCPLRVHRRCDDPMFSISNHIAYDGLMVHGKKPGLVDFPESGWLDVKGRTCEGNWVVEEGAAVEKLLLALRHQYSLTPDDVFLISPFKDCAKQLNRIAKRLGFRMDRTGTVHKTQGKEATVVILVLGGNIKSQGAKAWAAEKPNLLNVAVSRAKQRIYVIGERALWEKQPYFSTLSRALGRLDVPVSNSNPRAMSYMEEYLTTEWR
;
A
#
# COMPACT_ATOMS: atom_id res chain seq x y z
N MET A 1 22.50 -2.30 5.73
CA MET A 1 21.53 -2.68 4.69
C MET A 1 20.09 -2.45 5.14
N GLU A 2 19.64 -2.94 6.30
CA GLU A 2 18.27 -2.69 6.80
C GLU A 2 17.93 -1.22 7.03
N GLU A 3 18.88 -0.42 7.47
CA GLU A 3 18.67 1.01 7.72
C GLU A 3 18.63 1.83 6.42
N ALA A 4 19.39 1.41 5.40
CA ALA A 4 19.32 1.98 4.06
C ALA A 4 18.03 1.55 3.31
N GLU A 5 17.56 0.32 3.52
CA GLU A 5 16.27 -0.15 2.98
C GLU A 5 15.07 0.53 3.66
N ARG A 6 15.13 0.80 4.96
CA ARG A 6 14.12 1.62 5.67
C ARG A 6 14.10 3.06 5.17
N GLN A 7 15.25 3.64 4.83
CA GLN A 7 15.32 4.98 4.23
C GLN A 7 14.87 5.00 2.77
N GLN A 8 15.02 3.91 2.01
CA GLN A 8 14.54 3.82 0.62
C GLN A 8 13.02 3.56 0.51
N LEU A 9 12.39 2.97 1.52
CA LEU A 9 10.93 2.77 1.59
C LEU A 9 10.16 4.03 2.05
N VAL A 10 10.84 5.13 2.32
CA VAL A 10 10.18 6.43 2.50
C VAL A 10 9.71 6.92 1.14
N THR A 11 8.56 6.38 0.71
CA THR A 11 7.81 6.98 -0.38
C THR A 11 7.54 8.45 -0.07
N SER A 12 7.34 9.29 -1.08
CA SER A 12 6.96 10.70 -0.90
C SER A 12 5.84 10.89 0.12
N SER A 13 4.87 9.97 0.16
CA SER A 13 3.79 9.93 1.14
C SER A 13 4.30 9.64 2.56
N GLY A 14 5.26 8.75 2.74
CA GLY A 14 5.83 8.42 4.05
C GLY A 14 6.59 9.59 4.68
N LEU A 15 7.38 10.32 3.88
CA LEU A 15 8.11 11.50 4.35
C LEU A 15 7.16 12.65 4.69
N THR A 16 6.14 12.88 3.86
CA THR A 16 5.10 13.89 4.10
C THR A 16 4.30 13.56 5.36
N HIS A 17 3.89 12.32 5.51
CA HIS A 17 3.15 11.87 6.71
C HIS A 17 4.00 11.98 8.00
N LYS A 18 5.29 11.67 7.91
CA LYS A 18 6.23 11.85 9.04
C LYS A 18 6.38 13.32 9.41
N ILE A 19 6.43 14.23 8.44
CA ILE A 19 6.49 15.68 8.67
C ILE A 19 5.20 16.15 9.34
N GLU A 20 4.02 15.74 8.88
CA GLU A 20 2.73 16.06 9.50
C GLU A 20 2.65 15.56 10.95
N TRP A 21 3.11 14.34 11.21
CA TRP A 21 3.19 13.81 12.58
C TRP A 21 4.14 14.64 13.46
N LEU A 22 5.29 15.05 12.94
CA LEU A 22 6.24 15.91 13.66
C LEU A 22 5.68 17.31 13.92
N GLU A 23 4.90 17.87 13.00
CA GLU A 23 4.19 19.14 13.19
C GLU A 23 3.18 19.04 14.34
N GLU A 24 2.42 17.96 14.42
CA GLU A 24 1.50 17.71 15.53
C GLU A 24 2.25 17.53 16.87
N GLN A 25 3.35 16.76 16.88
CA GLN A 25 4.19 16.59 18.06
C GLN A 25 4.76 17.94 18.54
N ARG A 26 5.16 18.81 17.62
CA ARG A 26 5.63 20.15 17.92
C ARG A 26 4.53 21.01 18.55
N ARG A 27 3.31 20.96 18.02
CA ARG A 27 2.16 21.69 18.59
C ARG A 27 1.89 21.25 20.04
N VAL A 28 1.82 19.93 20.27
CA VAL A 28 1.63 19.37 21.61
C VAL A 28 2.77 19.77 22.56
N TRP A 29 3.98 19.80 22.07
CA TRP A 29 5.14 20.27 22.85
C TRP A 29 5.05 21.76 23.20
N GLU A 30 4.67 22.63 22.26
CA GLU A 30 4.49 24.06 22.50
C GLU A 30 3.42 24.33 23.56
N GLU A 31 2.28 23.63 23.51
CA GLU A 31 1.22 23.68 24.51
C GLU A 31 1.71 23.26 25.90
N ARG A 32 2.43 22.12 26.01
CA ARG A 32 3.01 21.66 27.28
C ARG A 32 4.02 22.63 27.85
N LYS A 33 4.89 23.16 27.01
CA LYS A 33 5.88 24.18 27.40
C LYS A 33 5.21 25.42 27.97
N GLN A 34 4.17 25.91 27.31
CA GLN A 34 3.41 27.08 27.76
C GLN A 34 2.73 26.82 29.11
N THR A 35 2.07 25.67 29.26
CA THR A 35 1.42 25.27 30.52
C THR A 35 2.43 25.20 31.67
N ALA A 36 3.54 24.51 31.49
CA ALA A 36 4.58 24.40 32.51
C ALA A 36 5.19 25.77 32.88
N THR A 37 5.34 26.68 31.90
CA THR A 37 5.83 28.03 32.13
C THR A 37 4.88 28.83 33.02
N LEU A 38 3.58 28.74 32.76
CA LEU A 38 2.55 29.41 33.59
C LEU A 38 2.53 28.84 35.01
N GLN A 39 2.59 27.53 35.18
CA GLN A 39 2.65 26.90 36.51
C GLN A 39 3.87 27.34 37.32
N ILE A 40 5.02 27.46 36.66
CA ILE A 40 6.25 27.99 37.31
C ILE A 40 6.06 29.42 37.77
N GLU A 41 5.43 30.25 36.93
CA GLU A 41 5.17 31.65 37.27
C GLU A 41 4.21 31.80 38.46
N GLU A 42 3.13 31.02 38.48
CA GLU A 42 2.18 30.92 39.59
C GLU A 42 2.89 30.47 40.89
N CYS A 43 3.71 29.42 40.79
CA CYS A 43 4.46 28.89 41.94
C CYS A 43 5.49 29.93 42.49
N ARG A 44 6.17 30.67 41.60
CA ARG A 44 7.09 31.75 41.99
C ARG A 44 6.39 32.89 42.72
N ASN A 45 5.23 33.30 42.23
CA ASN A 45 4.40 34.33 42.86
C ASN A 45 3.90 33.89 44.24
N ALA A 46 3.48 32.64 44.39
CA ALA A 46 3.08 32.04 45.68
C ALA A 46 4.27 31.98 46.65
N LEU A 47 5.45 31.61 46.18
CA LEU A 47 6.68 31.54 46.98
C LEU A 47 7.10 32.93 47.46
N GLN A 48 6.97 33.96 46.61
CA GLN A 48 7.27 35.36 47.00
C GLN A 48 6.29 35.82 48.10
N ALA A 49 5.00 35.57 47.95
CA ALA A 49 3.99 35.93 48.96
C ALA A 49 4.25 35.21 50.31
N LEU A 50 4.65 33.93 50.29
CA LEU A 50 5.06 33.20 51.50
C LEU A 50 6.33 33.79 52.13
N SER A 51 7.28 34.24 51.32
CA SER A 51 8.51 34.89 51.82
C SER A 51 8.21 36.21 52.50
N ASP A 52 7.35 37.03 51.94
CA ASP A 52 6.94 38.30 52.50
C ASP A 52 6.16 38.11 53.81
N ARG A 53 5.28 37.10 53.87
CA ARG A 53 4.54 36.70 55.09
C ARG A 53 5.51 36.24 56.17
N LEU A 54 6.50 35.42 55.85
CA LEU A 54 7.53 34.98 56.82
C LEU A 54 8.30 36.15 57.39
N ALA A 55 8.75 37.09 56.58
CA ALA A 55 9.47 38.28 57.02
C ALA A 55 8.62 39.11 58.02
N ALA A 56 7.32 39.26 57.76
CA ALA A 56 6.41 39.95 58.64
C ALA A 56 6.22 39.19 59.97
N MET A 57 6.11 37.86 59.93
CA MET A 57 5.98 37.03 61.11
C MET A 57 7.27 37.07 61.98
N GLU A 58 8.44 36.99 61.38
CA GLU A 58 9.73 37.12 62.07
C GLU A 58 9.89 38.48 62.75
N MET A 59 9.45 39.54 62.10
CA MET A 59 9.43 40.88 62.67
C MET A 59 8.50 40.95 63.90
N THR A 60 7.30 40.41 63.76
CA THR A 60 6.31 40.38 64.86
C THR A 60 6.81 39.56 66.04
N LEU A 61 7.42 38.41 65.77
CA LEU A 61 8.04 37.56 66.81
C LEU A 61 9.17 38.29 67.55
N THR A 62 9.97 39.05 66.82
CA THR A 62 11.08 39.85 67.39
C THR A 62 10.55 40.93 68.33
N LEU A 63 9.49 41.65 67.90
CA LEU A 63 8.82 42.66 68.72
C LEU A 63 8.24 42.07 70.01
N SER A 64 7.44 41.00 69.90
CA SER A 64 6.83 40.33 71.05
C SER A 64 7.89 39.72 72.00
N SER A 65 9.02 39.26 71.44
CA SER A 65 10.16 38.81 72.29
C SER A 65 10.79 39.95 73.06
N GLY A 66 10.93 41.13 72.45
CA GLY A 66 11.41 42.33 73.12
C GLY A 66 10.50 42.81 74.25
N GLU A 67 9.16 42.78 73.98
CA GLU A 67 8.16 43.12 74.99
C GLU A 67 8.21 42.13 76.16
N ARG A 68 8.45 40.86 75.94
CA ARG A 68 8.61 39.87 76.98
C ARG A 68 9.86 40.17 77.85
N ASP A 69 10.99 40.46 77.23
CA ASP A 69 12.21 40.72 77.92
C ASP A 69 12.11 42.01 78.79
N GLU A 70 11.44 43.04 78.32
CA GLU A 70 11.10 44.23 79.12
C GLU A 70 10.17 43.90 80.29
N LEU A 71 9.17 43.04 80.08
CA LEU A 71 8.24 42.62 81.11
C LEU A 71 8.94 41.79 82.20
N ASP A 72 9.81 40.85 81.78
CA ASP A 72 10.62 40.04 82.71
C ASP A 72 11.53 40.91 83.55
N GLN A 73 12.10 41.97 82.95
CA GLN A 73 12.87 42.98 83.70
C GLN A 73 12.01 43.72 84.73
N ARG A 74 10.78 44.11 84.33
CA ARG A 74 9.84 44.79 85.27
C ARG A 74 9.40 43.87 86.41
N ILE A 75 9.21 42.60 86.17
CA ILE A 75 8.91 41.61 87.19
C ILE A 75 10.07 41.48 88.16
N HIS A 76 11.30 41.32 87.64
CA HIS A 76 12.48 41.18 88.46
C HIS A 76 12.75 42.46 89.34
N GLN A 77 12.49 43.64 88.75
CA GLN A 77 12.61 44.90 89.49
C GLN A 77 11.48 45.00 90.57
N HIS A 78 10.31 44.52 90.33
CA HIS A 78 9.22 44.46 91.26
C HIS A 78 9.50 43.46 92.39
N GLU A 79 10.07 42.32 92.10
CA GLU A 79 10.52 41.32 93.09
C GLU A 79 11.56 41.90 94.07
N LYS A 80 12.52 42.64 93.57
CA LYS A 80 13.56 43.33 94.43
C LYS A 80 12.91 44.30 95.39
N ASN A 81 11.78 44.88 95.06
CA ASN A 81 11.10 45.89 95.90
C ASN A 81 10.00 45.23 96.77
N LYS A 82 10.11 43.94 97.15
CA LYS A 82 9.21 43.26 98.03
C LYS A 82 9.11 43.86 99.41
N PRO A 83 7.98 44.26 99.91
CA PRO A 83 7.83 44.89 101.21
C PRO A 83 8.34 44.03 102.35
N GLY A 84 9.23 44.62 103.16
CA GLY A 84 9.74 43.94 104.36
C GLY A 84 8.69 43.78 105.49
N LEU A 85 8.98 42.90 106.46
CA LEU A 85 8.08 42.56 107.59
C LEU A 85 7.57 43.77 108.37
N LEU A 86 8.42 44.78 108.59
CA LEU A 86 8.09 46.04 109.32
C LEU A 86 7.11 46.93 108.54
N ALA A 87 7.27 47.09 107.24
CA ALA A 87 6.35 47.84 106.39
C ALA A 87 4.95 47.19 106.26
N ASN A 88 4.85 45.87 106.34
CA ASN A 88 3.58 45.13 106.38
C ASN A 88 2.83 45.34 107.71
N LEU A 89 3.56 45.37 108.83
CA LEU A 89 2.97 45.61 110.15
C LEU A 89 2.33 46.98 110.28
N PHE A 90 3.08 48.06 109.83
CA PHE A 90 2.58 49.42 109.88
C PHE A 90 1.44 49.75 108.93
N SER A 91 1.27 49.01 107.81
CA SER A 91 0.23 49.26 106.80
C SER A 91 -0.99 48.37 106.96
N LEU A 92 -1.07 47.58 108.08
CA LEU A 92 -2.13 46.56 108.27
C LEU A 92 -2.31 45.62 107.01
N GLY A 93 -1.16 45.30 106.39
CA GLY A 93 -1.13 44.37 105.22
C GLY A 93 -1.48 45.00 103.85
N ARG A 94 -1.96 46.22 103.78
CA ARG A 94 -2.41 46.87 102.53
C ARG A 94 -1.25 47.02 101.51
N ILE A 95 -0.02 47.33 101.87
CA ILE A 95 1.09 47.46 100.96
C ILE A 95 1.48 46.10 100.37
N SER A 96 1.49 45.06 101.16
CA SER A 96 1.79 43.69 100.74
C SER A 96 0.69 43.16 99.80
N LYS A 97 -0.59 43.47 100.07
CA LYS A 97 -1.65 43.13 99.12
C LYS A 97 -1.53 43.83 97.77
N ALA A 98 -1.32 45.13 97.82
CA ALA A 98 -1.11 45.94 96.62
C ALA A 98 0.12 45.48 95.78
N TRP A 99 1.19 45.05 96.45
CA TRP A 99 2.37 44.47 95.83
C TRP A 99 2.09 43.13 95.18
N TRP A 100 1.35 42.25 95.91
CA TRP A 100 0.96 40.94 95.35
C TRP A 100 -0.06 41.09 94.17
N ASP A 101 -1.01 41.96 94.28
CA ASP A 101 -2.01 42.20 93.21
C ASP A 101 -1.27 42.75 91.94
N ARG A 102 -0.19 43.54 92.11
CA ARG A 102 0.63 43.99 90.97
C ARG A 102 1.54 42.93 90.50
N TYR A 103 2.10 42.10 91.31
CA TYR A 103 2.90 40.93 90.98
C TYR A 103 2.17 39.94 90.16
N GLN A 104 0.94 39.56 90.64
CA GLN A 104 0.08 38.67 89.89
C GLN A 104 -0.28 39.23 88.49
N ARG A 105 -0.61 40.53 88.37
CA ARG A 105 -0.89 41.10 87.10
C ARG A 105 0.30 41.05 86.12
N LEU A 106 1.49 41.32 86.59
CA LEU A 106 2.69 41.24 85.79
C LEU A 106 3.04 39.80 85.38
N THR A 107 2.82 38.83 86.27
CA THR A 107 3.00 37.40 85.95
C THR A 107 1.94 36.89 84.99
N ASP A 108 0.66 37.28 85.18
CA ASP A 108 -0.42 36.95 84.24
C ASP A 108 -0.16 37.53 82.84
N GLU A 109 0.33 38.78 82.73
CA GLU A 109 0.78 39.38 81.50
C GLU A 109 1.94 38.63 80.84
N SER A 110 2.95 38.19 81.66
CA SER A 110 4.08 37.43 81.18
C SER A 110 3.67 36.06 80.66
N ASP A 111 2.76 35.36 81.39
CA ASP A 111 2.26 34.04 80.93
C ASP A 111 1.41 34.17 79.66
N ALA A 112 0.56 35.17 79.54
CA ALA A 112 -0.19 35.45 78.35
C ALA A 112 0.75 35.75 77.15
N LEU A 113 1.78 36.56 77.37
CA LEU A 113 2.75 36.85 76.32
C LEU A 113 3.62 35.65 75.92
N ARG A 114 3.98 34.77 76.88
CA ARG A 114 4.64 33.48 76.62
C ARG A 114 3.75 32.55 75.76
N ALA A 115 2.47 32.48 76.03
CA ALA A 115 1.52 31.72 75.25
C ALA A 115 1.45 32.24 73.79
N THR A 116 1.36 33.59 73.65
CA THR A 116 1.38 34.28 72.33
C THR A 116 2.67 33.98 71.56
N LEU A 117 3.82 34.08 72.21
CA LEU A 117 5.11 33.77 71.59
C LEU A 117 5.24 32.32 71.18
N THR A 118 4.70 31.40 71.95
CA THR A 118 4.68 29.96 71.61
C THR A 118 3.82 29.72 70.37
N GLN A 119 2.65 30.34 70.29
CA GLN A 119 1.79 30.26 69.14
C GLN A 119 2.46 30.88 67.90
N GLN A 120 3.01 32.09 68.02
CA GLN A 120 3.73 32.74 66.91
C GLN A 120 4.88 31.90 66.37
N ARG A 121 5.65 31.24 67.26
CA ARG A 121 6.74 30.31 66.84
C ARG A 121 6.21 29.11 66.12
N GLN A 122 5.09 28.53 66.54
CA GLN A 122 4.43 27.40 65.82
C GLN A 122 3.94 27.82 64.43
N GLU A 123 3.30 28.99 64.34
CA GLU A 123 2.83 29.53 63.04
C GLU A 123 3.99 29.82 62.11
N LEU A 124 5.11 30.38 62.61
CA LEU A 124 6.33 30.62 61.86
C LEU A 124 6.95 29.31 61.32
N GLN A 125 6.99 28.28 62.16
CA GLN A 125 7.52 26.96 61.80
C GLN A 125 6.68 26.31 60.70
N LEU A 126 5.34 26.41 60.79
CA LEU A 126 4.43 25.96 59.74
C LEU A 126 4.64 26.71 58.41
N ALA A 127 4.73 28.05 58.45
CA ALA A 127 4.95 28.84 57.25
C ALA A 127 6.35 28.58 56.62
N GLN A 128 7.36 28.30 57.43
CA GLN A 128 8.68 27.87 56.93
C GLN A 128 8.60 26.53 56.21
N SER A 129 7.83 25.59 56.76
CA SER A 129 7.58 24.28 56.13
C SER A 129 6.80 24.44 54.80
N GLU A 130 5.78 25.29 54.77
CA GLU A 130 5.01 25.61 53.54
C GLU A 130 5.95 26.19 52.47
N LYS A 131 6.81 27.15 52.82
CA LYS A 131 7.79 27.72 51.91
C LYS A 131 8.74 26.65 51.38
N HIS A 132 9.26 25.77 52.23
CA HIS A 132 10.18 24.70 51.82
C HIS A 132 9.50 23.74 50.83
N ASN A 133 8.23 23.41 51.06
CA ASN A 133 7.46 22.56 50.14
C ASN A 133 7.24 23.25 48.77
N ALA A 134 6.89 24.54 48.78
CA ALA A 134 6.73 25.31 47.54
C ALA A 134 8.05 25.45 46.76
N ASP A 135 9.19 25.61 47.44
CA ASP A 135 10.53 25.62 46.84
C ASP A 135 10.85 24.27 46.16
N ASN A 136 10.51 23.16 46.80
CA ASN A 136 10.71 21.83 46.21
C ASN A 136 9.83 21.60 45.01
N GLU A 137 8.58 22.05 45.05
CA GLU A 137 7.65 22.01 43.95
C GLU A 137 8.14 22.84 42.77
N LEU A 138 8.58 24.08 43.01
CA LEU A 138 9.19 24.93 41.98
C LEU A 138 10.36 24.25 41.28
N ARG A 139 11.29 23.68 42.04
CA ARG A 139 12.43 22.94 41.47
C ARG A 139 12.02 21.72 40.66
N SER A 140 10.94 21.04 41.07
CA SER A 140 10.37 19.91 40.30
C SER A 140 9.82 20.36 38.95
N LEU A 141 9.05 21.45 38.96
CA LEU A 141 8.48 22.04 37.73
C LEU A 141 9.56 22.57 36.77
N GLU A 142 10.60 23.20 37.30
CA GLU A 142 11.75 23.69 36.50
C GLU A 142 12.51 22.53 35.83
N ARG A 143 12.68 21.40 36.51
CA ARG A 143 13.27 20.19 35.91
C ARG A 143 12.38 19.62 34.81
N GLU A 144 11.10 19.56 35.07
CA GLU A 144 10.11 19.08 34.08
C GLU A 144 10.10 19.98 32.83
N LEU A 145 10.07 21.29 32.99
CA LEU A 145 10.19 22.25 31.89
C LEU A 145 11.48 22.03 31.09
N THR A 146 12.62 21.82 31.78
CA THR A 146 13.90 21.57 31.12
C THR A 146 13.83 20.30 30.26
N GLN A 147 13.20 19.23 30.75
CA GLN A 147 12.99 17.99 30.00
C GLN A 147 12.05 18.21 28.81
N VAL A 148 10.97 18.94 28.99
CA VAL A 148 10.02 19.29 27.91
C VAL A 148 10.74 20.08 26.82
N ILE A 149 11.57 21.07 27.18
CA ILE A 149 12.35 21.86 26.23
C ILE A 149 13.32 20.96 25.43
N SER A 150 14.06 20.09 26.13
CA SER A 150 15.02 19.19 25.49
C SER A 150 14.34 18.25 24.48
N ASN A 151 13.21 17.65 24.87
CA ASN A 151 12.43 16.78 23.99
C ASN A 151 11.90 17.53 22.76
N GLY A 152 11.41 18.75 22.95
CA GLY A 152 10.91 19.58 21.86
C GLY A 152 12.01 20.03 20.89
N GLN A 153 13.21 20.32 21.38
CA GLN A 153 14.35 20.64 20.52
C GLN A 153 14.73 19.44 19.63
N ALA A 154 14.64 18.22 20.16
CA ALA A 154 14.87 17.00 19.37
C ALA A 154 13.85 16.86 18.24
N VAL A 155 12.56 17.08 18.54
CA VAL A 155 11.48 17.06 17.54
C VAL A 155 11.69 18.13 16.46
N CYS A 156 12.01 19.36 16.84
CA CYS A 156 12.30 20.46 15.89
C CYS A 156 13.49 20.13 14.98
N LYS A 157 14.55 19.57 15.52
CA LYS A 157 15.73 19.17 14.74
C LYS A 157 15.40 18.06 13.75
N GLU A 158 14.64 17.07 14.19
CA GLU A 158 14.20 15.98 13.30
C GLU A 158 13.27 16.51 12.19
N GLN A 159 12.37 17.44 12.51
CA GLN A 159 11.51 18.08 11.51
C GLN A 159 12.33 18.87 10.48
N GLU A 160 13.32 19.62 10.90
CA GLU A 160 14.20 20.39 10.00
C GLU A 160 15.00 19.47 9.07
N GLN A 161 15.52 18.36 9.58
CA GLN A 161 16.20 17.34 8.78
C GLN A 161 15.28 16.74 7.74
N ASN A 162 14.06 16.34 8.13
CA ASN A 162 13.07 15.77 7.19
C ASN A 162 12.61 16.79 6.15
N ASN A 163 12.43 18.06 6.52
CA ASN A 163 12.13 19.13 5.57
C ASN A 163 13.26 19.37 4.57
N THR A 164 14.50 19.26 5.00
CA THR A 164 15.67 19.37 4.12
C THR A 164 15.70 18.19 3.14
N LEU A 165 15.49 16.96 3.63
CA LEU A 165 15.40 15.77 2.78
C LEU A 165 14.24 15.87 1.78
N LEU A 166 13.09 16.40 2.20
CA LEU A 166 11.94 16.60 1.33
C LEU A 166 12.28 17.61 0.21
N LYS A 167 12.88 18.76 0.55
CA LYS A 167 13.29 19.76 -0.46
C LYS A 167 14.30 19.18 -1.44
N GLN A 168 15.26 18.38 -0.95
CA GLN A 168 16.22 17.68 -1.79
C GLN A 168 15.52 16.71 -2.74
N ALA A 169 14.61 15.88 -2.22
CA ALA A 169 13.87 14.90 -3.00
C ALA A 169 12.99 15.57 -4.07
N ILE A 170 12.32 16.68 -3.74
CA ILE A 170 11.54 17.48 -4.70
C ILE A 170 12.47 18.02 -5.80
N SER A 171 13.62 18.57 -5.42
CA SER A 171 14.59 19.08 -6.39
C SER A 171 15.15 17.98 -7.31
N ASP A 172 15.45 16.80 -6.74
CA ASP A 172 16.02 15.67 -7.48
C ASP A 172 15.01 15.01 -8.43
N LEU A 173 13.74 14.92 -8.04
CA LEU A 173 12.68 14.30 -8.84
C LEU A 173 11.98 15.27 -9.80
N GLY A 174 12.03 16.58 -9.51
CA GLY A 174 11.43 17.61 -10.37
C GLY A 174 9.97 17.29 -10.73
N ALA A 175 9.67 17.22 -12.02
CA ALA A 175 8.32 16.91 -12.54
C ALA A 175 7.81 15.50 -12.18
N SER A 176 8.68 14.60 -11.74
CA SER A 176 8.29 13.26 -11.24
C SER A 176 7.89 13.25 -9.77
N TRP A 177 8.01 14.38 -9.07
CA TRP A 177 7.54 14.49 -7.70
C TRP A 177 6.01 14.55 -7.65
N PRO A 178 5.34 13.66 -6.90
CA PRO A 178 3.89 13.75 -6.73
C PRO A 178 3.56 14.94 -5.82
N GLU A 179 2.89 15.96 -6.35
CA GLU A 179 2.45 17.12 -5.58
C GLU A 179 1.49 16.71 -4.46
N ARG A 180 1.51 17.43 -3.34
CA ARG A 180 0.66 17.14 -2.18
C ARG A 180 -0.84 17.12 -2.52
N ASN A 181 -1.27 18.03 -3.39
CA ASN A 181 -2.65 18.16 -3.84
C ASN A 181 -2.92 17.45 -5.17
N ALA A 182 -2.00 16.59 -5.62
CA ALA A 182 -2.20 15.81 -6.82
C ALA A 182 -3.42 14.90 -6.69
N THR A 183 -4.19 14.80 -7.76
CA THR A 183 -5.27 13.82 -7.85
C THR A 183 -4.70 12.42 -7.75
N ASP A 184 -5.54 11.44 -7.45
CA ASP A 184 -5.16 10.04 -7.39
C ASP A 184 -4.53 9.58 -8.73
N GLU A 185 -5.11 9.98 -9.84
CA GLU A 185 -4.57 9.73 -11.18
C GLU A 185 -3.18 10.35 -11.39
N GLN A 186 -2.98 11.61 -10.98
CA GLN A 186 -1.68 12.27 -11.09
C GLN A 186 -0.60 11.59 -10.25
N ARG A 187 -0.95 11.10 -9.05
CA ARG A 187 -0.04 10.35 -8.19
C ARG A 187 0.39 9.04 -8.83
N GLU A 188 -0.57 8.28 -9.38
CA GLU A 188 -0.29 7.02 -10.07
C GLU A 188 0.60 7.21 -11.31
N LEU A 189 0.39 8.31 -12.05
CA LEU A 189 1.17 8.62 -13.25
C LEU A 189 2.54 9.22 -12.97
N SER A 190 2.78 9.81 -11.80
CA SER A 190 4.05 10.46 -11.47
C SER A 190 5.24 9.50 -11.49
N ALA A 191 5.02 8.24 -11.06
CA ALA A 191 5.99 7.14 -11.11
C ALA A 191 7.44 7.56 -10.78
N PRO A 192 7.72 8.12 -9.59
CA PRO A 192 9.03 8.68 -9.25
C PRO A 192 10.17 7.65 -9.36
N TRP A 193 9.84 6.36 -9.20
CA TRP A 193 10.78 5.25 -9.39
C TRP A 193 11.27 5.06 -10.83
N LEU A 194 10.62 5.69 -11.83
CA LEU A 194 11.02 5.71 -13.24
C LEU A 194 11.86 6.93 -13.60
N HIS A 195 12.14 7.84 -12.66
CA HIS A 195 12.98 9.00 -12.88
C HIS A 195 14.35 8.57 -13.45
N GLU A 196 14.83 9.23 -14.50
CA GLU A 196 15.97 8.78 -15.30
C GLU A 196 17.24 8.61 -14.46
N ARG A 197 17.52 9.53 -13.55
CA ARG A 197 18.69 9.49 -12.67
C ARG A 197 18.65 8.27 -11.74
N TRP A 198 17.48 7.94 -11.20
CA TRP A 198 17.24 6.76 -10.37
C TRP A 198 17.38 5.46 -11.17
N ARG A 199 16.77 5.45 -12.37
CA ARG A 199 16.86 4.31 -13.30
C ARG A 199 18.31 4.03 -13.66
N LYS A 200 19.07 5.07 -14.04
CA LYS A 200 20.49 4.95 -14.38
C LYS A 200 21.33 4.44 -13.21
N ALA A 201 21.13 4.97 -12.01
CA ALA A 201 21.85 4.48 -10.82
C ALA A 201 21.60 2.99 -10.54
N ARG A 202 20.36 2.50 -10.73
CA ARG A 202 20.04 1.06 -10.60
C ARG A 202 20.69 0.23 -11.72
N GLU A 203 20.71 0.74 -12.94
CA GLU A 203 21.41 0.10 -14.06
C GLU A 203 22.92 0.00 -13.78
N ASP A 204 23.54 1.05 -13.28
CA ASP A 204 24.96 1.08 -12.93
C ASP A 204 25.28 0.06 -11.81
N VAL A 205 24.43 -0.06 -10.80
CA VAL A 205 24.56 -1.10 -9.74
C VAL A 205 24.44 -2.49 -10.35
N PHE A 206 23.49 -2.70 -11.26
CA PHE A 206 23.33 -3.99 -11.94
C PHE A 206 24.57 -4.38 -12.75
N ILE A 207 25.12 -3.45 -13.54
CA ILE A 207 26.33 -3.68 -14.32
C ILE A 207 27.53 -3.99 -13.39
N ALA A 208 27.71 -3.20 -12.33
CA ALA A 208 28.76 -3.45 -11.34
C ALA A 208 28.62 -4.83 -10.67
N ALA A 209 27.39 -5.27 -10.40
CA ALA A 209 27.15 -6.61 -9.86
C ALA A 209 27.54 -7.72 -10.84
N LEU A 210 27.28 -7.52 -12.15
CA LEU A 210 27.77 -8.46 -13.19
C LEU A 210 29.29 -8.52 -13.25
N ASP A 211 29.98 -7.38 -13.12
CA ASP A 211 31.44 -7.34 -13.08
C ASP A 211 32.00 -8.09 -11.86
N VAL A 212 31.34 -7.99 -10.70
CA VAL A 212 31.69 -8.79 -9.51
C VAL A 212 31.51 -10.30 -9.78
N HIS A 213 30.39 -10.71 -10.41
CA HIS A 213 30.16 -12.11 -10.78
C HIS A 213 31.24 -12.60 -11.75
N ARG A 214 31.57 -11.80 -12.76
CA ARG A 214 32.61 -12.09 -13.74
C ARG A 214 33.97 -12.28 -13.04
N ALA A 215 34.38 -11.33 -12.21
CA ALA A 215 35.64 -11.39 -11.48
C ALA A 215 35.70 -12.65 -10.56
N PHE A 216 34.58 -13.01 -9.93
CA PHE A 216 34.50 -14.23 -9.12
C PHE A 216 34.70 -15.49 -9.95
N ILE A 217 34.09 -15.58 -11.14
CA ILE A 217 34.24 -16.71 -12.06
C ILE A 217 35.69 -16.79 -12.56
N GLU A 218 36.26 -15.65 -12.99
CA GLU A 218 37.64 -15.58 -13.51
C GLU A 218 38.70 -15.97 -12.48
N ASN A 219 38.45 -15.68 -11.19
CA ASN A 219 39.32 -16.07 -10.09
C ASN A 219 39.14 -17.54 -9.62
N ASN A 220 38.05 -18.21 -10.05
CA ASN A 220 37.74 -19.59 -9.64
C ASN A 220 37.37 -20.52 -10.84
N PRO A 221 38.05 -20.46 -12.00
CA PRO A 221 37.55 -21.03 -13.25
C PRO A 221 37.35 -22.54 -13.19
N VAL A 222 38.30 -23.27 -12.59
CA VAL A 222 38.25 -24.75 -12.52
C VAL A 222 37.10 -25.23 -11.63
N LYS A 223 36.90 -24.58 -10.47
CA LYS A 223 35.84 -24.96 -9.53
C LYS A 223 34.45 -24.62 -10.10
N ILE A 224 34.31 -23.46 -10.71
CA ILE A 224 33.04 -23.04 -11.33
C ILE A 224 32.72 -23.94 -12.52
N ALA A 225 33.66 -24.22 -13.41
CA ALA A 225 33.43 -25.13 -14.53
C ALA A 225 33.01 -26.55 -14.09
N ALA A 226 33.63 -27.09 -13.03
CA ALA A 226 33.24 -28.37 -12.47
C ALA A 226 31.82 -28.34 -11.89
N ASN A 227 31.47 -27.30 -11.15
CA ASN A 227 30.12 -27.14 -10.57
C ASN A 227 29.06 -26.95 -11.65
N ILE A 228 29.33 -26.17 -12.69
CA ILE A 228 28.40 -26.00 -13.83
C ILE A 228 28.25 -27.32 -14.58
N GLY A 229 29.35 -28.08 -14.78
CA GLY A 229 29.29 -29.45 -15.33
C GLY A 229 28.36 -30.36 -14.52
N LEU A 230 28.48 -30.34 -13.19
CA LEU A 230 27.58 -31.06 -12.31
C LEU A 230 26.11 -30.60 -12.42
N ALA A 231 25.89 -29.29 -12.50
CA ALA A 231 24.54 -28.73 -12.69
C ALA A 231 23.94 -29.18 -14.03
N MET A 232 24.73 -29.19 -15.10
CA MET A 232 24.26 -29.64 -16.41
C MET A 232 23.93 -31.15 -16.42
N ASP A 233 24.73 -31.99 -15.74
CA ASP A 233 24.43 -33.40 -15.58
C ASP A 233 23.16 -33.61 -14.75
N TRP A 234 22.96 -32.84 -13.68
CA TRP A 234 21.74 -32.87 -12.89
C TRP A 234 20.51 -32.53 -13.71
N LEU A 235 20.58 -31.48 -14.51
CA LEU A 235 19.46 -31.09 -15.43
C LEU A 235 19.18 -32.20 -16.47
N LYS A 236 20.19 -32.96 -16.91
CA LYS A 236 20.03 -34.12 -17.81
C LYS A 236 19.52 -35.37 -17.10
N GLY A 237 19.44 -35.39 -15.78
CA GLY A 237 18.81 -36.50 -15.07
C GLY A 237 19.66 -37.17 -13.99
N ARG A 238 20.92 -36.77 -13.80
CA ARG A 238 21.76 -37.30 -12.71
C ARG A 238 21.11 -36.97 -11.37
N LYS A 239 21.00 -37.94 -10.49
CA LYS A 239 20.52 -37.76 -9.12
C LYS A 239 21.62 -37.12 -8.26
N LEU A 240 21.23 -36.11 -7.48
CA LEU A 240 22.10 -35.45 -6.52
C LEU A 240 21.47 -35.52 -5.13
N THR A 241 22.29 -35.38 -4.10
CA THR A 241 21.77 -35.08 -2.76
C THR A 241 21.22 -33.63 -2.73
N GLU A 242 20.33 -33.34 -1.82
CA GLU A 242 19.76 -32.01 -1.66
C GLU A 242 20.84 -30.90 -1.56
N LYS A 243 21.87 -31.15 -0.74
CA LYS A 243 23.01 -30.24 -0.60
C LYS A 243 23.76 -30.03 -1.92
N GLN A 244 24.01 -31.11 -2.68
CA GLN A 244 24.68 -31.02 -3.98
C GLN A 244 23.84 -30.29 -5.01
N ALA A 245 22.54 -30.54 -5.03
CA ALA A 245 21.59 -29.85 -5.92
C ALA A 245 21.52 -28.34 -5.62
N GLY A 246 21.50 -27.96 -4.35
CA GLY A 246 21.57 -26.55 -3.93
C GLY A 246 22.83 -25.85 -4.41
N LEU A 247 24.02 -26.46 -4.16
CA LEU A 247 25.31 -25.90 -4.61
C LEU A 247 25.43 -25.84 -6.15
N ALA A 248 24.88 -26.82 -6.84
CA ALA A 248 24.84 -26.84 -8.31
C ALA A 248 23.95 -25.71 -8.84
N LEU A 249 22.79 -25.50 -8.23
CA LEU A 249 21.87 -24.41 -8.56
C LEU A 249 22.49 -23.04 -8.29
N ASP A 250 23.16 -22.85 -7.15
CA ASP A 250 23.86 -21.62 -6.81
C ASP A 250 24.95 -21.30 -7.84
N SER A 251 25.76 -22.30 -8.22
CA SER A 251 26.81 -22.13 -9.22
C SER A 251 26.23 -21.82 -10.61
N LEU A 252 25.13 -22.47 -10.99
CA LEU A 252 24.42 -22.20 -12.24
C LEU A 252 23.86 -20.76 -12.26
N SER A 253 23.32 -20.30 -11.15
CA SER A 253 22.71 -18.98 -11.01
C SER A 253 23.70 -17.83 -11.17
N LEU A 254 25.01 -18.06 -10.98
CA LEU A 254 26.05 -17.07 -11.28
C LEU A 254 26.16 -16.78 -12.78
N VAL A 255 25.80 -17.75 -13.64
CA VAL A 255 25.90 -17.65 -15.11
C VAL A 255 24.52 -17.49 -15.74
N VAL A 256 23.51 -18.16 -15.18
CA VAL A 256 22.11 -18.14 -15.62
C VAL A 256 21.22 -17.75 -14.44
N PRO A 257 21.14 -16.46 -14.12
CA PRO A 257 20.44 -16.00 -12.91
C PRO A 257 18.91 -16.12 -13.00
N VAL A 258 18.35 -16.25 -14.20
CA VAL A 258 16.91 -16.36 -14.43
C VAL A 258 16.58 -17.63 -15.19
N ILE A 259 15.72 -18.45 -14.63
CA ILE A 259 15.24 -19.70 -15.23
C ILE A 259 13.72 -19.63 -15.33
N SER A 260 13.18 -19.79 -16.54
CA SER A 260 11.73 -19.87 -16.77
C SER A 260 11.28 -21.32 -16.90
N SER A 261 10.18 -21.67 -16.27
CA SER A 261 9.62 -23.03 -16.28
C SER A 261 8.10 -23.00 -16.11
N THR A 262 7.43 -24.08 -16.51
CA THR A 262 6.02 -24.29 -16.18
C THR A 262 5.88 -25.08 -14.87
N PHE A 263 4.77 -24.97 -14.18
CA PHE A 263 4.49 -25.77 -12.98
C PHE A 263 4.63 -27.29 -13.25
N ALA A 264 4.20 -27.75 -14.41
CA ALA A 264 4.33 -29.17 -14.79
C ALA A 264 5.80 -29.63 -14.91
N SER A 265 6.72 -28.74 -15.24
CA SER A 265 8.14 -29.03 -15.37
C SER A 265 8.93 -28.83 -14.06
N MET A 266 8.42 -28.03 -13.15
CA MET A 266 9.07 -27.71 -11.87
C MET A 266 9.50 -28.94 -11.05
N PRO A 267 8.62 -29.95 -10.80
CA PRO A 267 9.01 -31.12 -10.00
C PRO A 267 10.16 -31.93 -10.61
N ARG A 268 10.25 -31.97 -11.94
CA ARG A 268 11.33 -32.64 -12.64
C ARG A 268 12.62 -31.84 -12.65
N MET A 269 12.50 -30.52 -12.87
CA MET A 269 13.64 -29.61 -13.03
C MET A 269 14.36 -29.37 -11.69
N PHE A 270 13.61 -29.27 -10.61
CA PHE A 270 14.12 -29.00 -9.27
C PHE A 270 13.86 -30.17 -8.30
N ARG A 271 13.87 -31.42 -8.81
CA ARG A 271 13.47 -32.63 -8.07
C ARG A 271 14.27 -32.88 -6.80
N ASP A 272 15.59 -32.59 -6.85
CA ASP A 272 16.52 -32.88 -5.77
C ASP A 272 16.79 -31.66 -4.88
N THR A 273 16.10 -30.51 -5.12
CA THR A 273 16.24 -29.30 -4.28
C THR A 273 15.29 -29.34 -3.10
N GLY A 274 15.76 -28.88 -1.95
CA GLY A 274 15.00 -28.75 -0.72
C GLY A 274 14.22 -27.45 -0.59
N GLN A 275 13.75 -27.22 0.62
CA GLN A 275 13.09 -25.98 1.02
C GLN A 275 14.02 -24.79 0.81
N GLU A 276 13.47 -23.67 0.34
CA GLU A 276 14.18 -22.38 0.21
C GLU A 276 15.46 -22.41 -0.66
N ALA A 277 15.60 -23.40 -1.54
CA ALA A 277 16.75 -23.50 -2.44
C ALA A 277 16.78 -22.41 -3.53
N ILE A 278 15.64 -21.79 -3.82
CA ILE A 278 15.49 -20.73 -4.82
C ILE A 278 15.39 -19.38 -4.10
N GLY A 279 16.22 -18.40 -4.46
CA GLY A 279 16.23 -17.07 -3.81
C GLY A 279 14.93 -16.31 -4.04
N TRP A 280 14.46 -16.25 -5.29
CA TRP A 280 13.24 -15.57 -5.72
C TRP A 280 12.43 -16.43 -6.69
N LEU A 281 11.15 -16.52 -6.46
CA LEU A 281 10.17 -17.10 -7.37
C LEU A 281 9.20 -16.02 -7.83
N LEU A 282 9.08 -15.84 -9.14
CA LEU A 282 8.07 -14.97 -9.73
C LEU A 282 7.06 -15.86 -10.46
N ILE A 283 5.80 -15.77 -10.09
CA ILE A 283 4.70 -16.50 -10.73
C ILE A 283 3.89 -15.49 -11.53
N ASP A 284 4.01 -15.58 -12.84
CA ASP A 284 3.19 -14.79 -13.76
C ASP A 284 1.86 -15.48 -14.06
N GLU A 285 0.82 -14.70 -14.36
CA GLU A 285 -0.56 -15.18 -14.56
C GLU A 285 -1.08 -16.03 -13.38
N ALA A 286 -0.73 -15.60 -12.15
CA ALA A 286 -1.08 -16.33 -10.92
C ALA A 286 -2.60 -16.48 -10.70
N GLY A 287 -3.41 -15.63 -11.34
CA GLY A 287 -4.87 -15.75 -11.39
C GLY A 287 -5.37 -17.03 -12.06
N GLN A 288 -4.58 -17.65 -12.96
CA GLN A 288 -4.88 -18.90 -13.61
C GLN A 288 -4.29 -20.14 -12.93
N ALA A 289 -3.39 -19.92 -11.97
CA ALA A 289 -2.71 -21.01 -11.29
C ALA A 289 -3.55 -21.56 -10.15
N GLN A 290 -3.84 -22.86 -10.20
CA GLN A 290 -4.42 -23.54 -9.04
C GLN A 290 -3.37 -23.68 -7.93
N PRO A 291 -3.71 -23.47 -6.66
CA PRO A 291 -2.76 -23.48 -5.54
C PRO A 291 -1.89 -24.74 -5.45
N GLN A 292 -2.49 -25.92 -5.69
CA GLN A 292 -1.79 -27.20 -5.64
C GLN A 292 -0.68 -27.34 -6.71
N HIS A 293 -0.77 -26.59 -7.81
CA HIS A 293 0.28 -26.57 -8.84
C HIS A 293 1.45 -25.64 -8.42
N ALA A 294 1.16 -24.59 -7.67
CA ALA A 294 2.16 -23.60 -7.25
C ALA A 294 2.91 -23.99 -5.98
N ILE A 295 2.29 -24.79 -5.08
CA ILE A 295 2.82 -25.06 -3.74
C ILE A 295 4.24 -25.65 -3.75
N GLY A 296 4.55 -26.54 -4.69
CA GLY A 296 5.87 -27.14 -4.79
C GLY A 296 6.97 -26.16 -5.22
N ALA A 297 6.63 -25.14 -5.99
CA ALA A 297 7.52 -24.06 -6.36
C ALA A 297 7.69 -23.05 -5.20
N ILE A 298 6.59 -22.68 -4.55
CA ILE A 298 6.56 -21.75 -3.40
C ILE A 298 7.39 -22.33 -2.25
N TRP A 299 7.22 -23.60 -1.93
CA TRP A 299 7.99 -24.27 -0.87
C TRP A 299 9.51 -24.24 -1.09
N ARG A 300 9.96 -24.26 -2.37
CA ARG A 300 11.38 -24.21 -2.73
C ARG A 300 11.95 -22.80 -2.75
N ALA A 301 11.15 -21.77 -2.58
CA ALA A 301 11.58 -20.38 -2.70
C ALA A 301 11.66 -19.69 -1.34
N LYS A 302 12.69 -18.86 -1.14
CA LYS A 302 12.80 -17.97 0.02
C LYS A 302 11.82 -16.81 -0.05
N ARG A 303 11.59 -16.30 -1.25
CA ARG A 303 10.69 -15.18 -1.52
C ARG A 303 9.87 -15.47 -2.76
N THR A 304 8.58 -15.17 -2.69
CA THR A 304 7.66 -15.41 -3.80
C THR A 304 6.89 -14.15 -4.12
N VAL A 305 6.84 -13.81 -5.40
CA VAL A 305 6.02 -12.73 -5.94
C VAL A 305 5.02 -13.34 -6.91
N LEU A 306 3.75 -13.14 -6.64
CA LEU A 306 2.66 -13.58 -7.51
C LEU A 306 2.11 -12.38 -8.26
N VAL A 307 2.06 -12.48 -9.57
CA VAL A 307 1.55 -11.43 -10.47
C VAL A 307 0.41 -12.04 -11.28
N GLY A 308 -0.74 -11.43 -11.21
CA GLY A 308 -1.93 -11.89 -11.90
C GLY A 308 -3.06 -10.89 -11.79
N ASP A 309 -4.17 -11.23 -12.42
CA ASP A 309 -5.35 -10.38 -12.46
C ASP A 309 -6.59 -11.24 -12.17
N PRO A 310 -7.26 -11.02 -11.03
CA PRO A 310 -8.45 -11.81 -10.66
C PRO A 310 -9.66 -11.53 -11.56
N LYS A 311 -9.63 -10.45 -12.35
CA LYS A 311 -10.67 -10.09 -13.31
C LYS A 311 -10.35 -10.51 -14.75
N GLN A 312 -9.30 -11.33 -14.92
CA GLN A 312 -9.03 -12.08 -16.15
C GLN A 312 -9.48 -13.54 -15.98
N LEU A 313 -8.98 -14.47 -16.83
CA LEU A 313 -9.46 -15.85 -16.78
C LEU A 313 -9.07 -16.55 -15.48
N GLU A 314 -10.02 -17.27 -14.94
CA GLU A 314 -9.89 -18.09 -13.73
C GLU A 314 -9.15 -19.42 -14.01
N PRO A 315 -8.69 -20.14 -12.98
CA PRO A 315 -8.09 -21.45 -13.14
C PRO A 315 -9.08 -22.43 -13.79
N VAL A 316 -8.60 -23.19 -14.77
CA VAL A 316 -9.42 -24.24 -15.40
C VAL A 316 -9.28 -25.51 -14.58
N SER A 317 -10.35 -25.94 -13.89
CA SER A 317 -10.42 -27.24 -13.24
C SER A 317 -10.69 -28.34 -14.28
N GLY A 318 -9.89 -29.40 -14.28
CA GLY A 318 -10.17 -30.61 -15.06
C GLY A 318 -11.22 -31.51 -14.43
N ILE A 319 -11.71 -31.17 -13.25
CA ILE A 319 -12.68 -31.91 -12.45
C ILE A 319 -14.04 -31.19 -12.53
N PRO A 320 -15.16 -31.87 -12.83
CA PRO A 320 -16.46 -31.23 -12.76
C PRO A 320 -16.76 -30.66 -11.37
N SER A 321 -17.35 -29.48 -11.30
CA SER A 321 -17.65 -28.79 -10.03
C SER A 321 -18.52 -29.61 -9.06
N THR A 322 -19.37 -30.49 -9.58
CA THR A 322 -20.15 -31.42 -8.77
C THR A 322 -19.30 -32.45 -8.04
N VAL A 323 -18.26 -32.98 -8.71
CA VAL A 323 -17.31 -33.94 -8.13
C VAL A 323 -16.41 -33.21 -7.12
N GLU A 324 -15.91 -32.04 -7.47
CA GLU A 324 -15.11 -31.18 -6.59
C GLU A 324 -15.88 -30.87 -5.30
N GLY A 325 -17.16 -30.48 -5.43
CA GLY A 325 -18.03 -30.23 -4.29
C GLY A 325 -18.30 -31.46 -3.42
N ALA A 326 -18.47 -32.65 -4.03
CA ALA A 326 -18.64 -33.89 -3.29
C ALA A 326 -17.39 -34.27 -2.50
N VAL A 327 -16.21 -34.17 -3.11
CA VAL A 327 -14.90 -34.42 -2.46
C VAL A 327 -14.65 -33.41 -1.36
N GLY A 328 -14.86 -32.12 -1.62
CA GLY A 328 -14.69 -31.04 -0.63
C GLY A 328 -15.58 -31.25 0.59
N LYS A 329 -16.84 -31.60 0.41
CA LYS A 329 -17.77 -31.92 1.52
C LYS A 329 -17.34 -33.16 2.29
N HIS A 330 -16.92 -34.23 1.60
CA HIS A 330 -16.47 -35.47 2.24
C HIS A 330 -15.27 -35.21 3.17
N TYR A 331 -14.29 -34.44 2.72
CA TYR A 331 -13.10 -34.10 3.52
C TYR A 331 -13.27 -32.83 4.37
N LYS A 332 -14.47 -32.25 4.44
CA LYS A 332 -14.79 -31.02 5.20
C LYS A 332 -13.87 -29.83 4.83
N ILE A 333 -13.50 -29.74 3.56
CA ILE A 333 -12.69 -28.63 3.02
C ILE A 333 -13.64 -27.47 2.70
N PRO A 334 -13.42 -26.26 3.26
CA PRO A 334 -14.18 -25.07 2.92
C PRO A 334 -14.16 -24.80 1.41
N SER A 335 -15.26 -24.31 0.86
CA SER A 335 -15.42 -24.09 -0.60
C SER A 335 -14.43 -23.04 -1.16
N CYS A 336 -13.96 -22.12 -0.31
CA CYS A 336 -12.92 -21.15 -0.68
C CYS A 336 -11.55 -21.79 -1.03
N TRP A 337 -11.33 -23.07 -0.70
CA TRP A 337 -10.13 -23.82 -1.04
C TRP A 337 -10.30 -24.78 -2.23
N TRP A 338 -11.48 -24.79 -2.84
CA TRP A 338 -11.71 -25.71 -3.98
C TRP A 338 -10.94 -25.22 -5.22
N PRO A 339 -10.25 -26.12 -5.91
CA PRO A 339 -9.40 -25.78 -7.06
C PRO A 339 -10.05 -24.97 -8.17
N GLY A 340 -11.36 -25.11 -8.37
CA GLY A 340 -12.13 -24.32 -9.33
C GLY A 340 -12.56 -22.93 -8.84
N LYS A 341 -12.34 -22.62 -7.55
CA LYS A 341 -12.78 -21.35 -6.93
C LYS A 341 -11.64 -20.48 -6.43
N VAL A 342 -10.46 -21.04 -6.24
CA VAL A 342 -9.31 -20.32 -5.70
C VAL A 342 -8.12 -20.39 -6.65
N SER A 343 -7.45 -19.26 -6.84
CA SER A 343 -6.18 -19.18 -7.54
C SER A 343 -5.03 -18.93 -6.58
N ALA A 344 -3.81 -19.15 -7.04
CA ALA A 344 -2.61 -18.77 -6.30
C ALA A 344 -2.57 -17.24 -6.04
N GLN A 345 -3.12 -16.44 -6.98
CA GLN A 345 -3.24 -14.99 -6.81
C GLN A 345 -4.12 -14.62 -5.61
N ILE A 346 -5.30 -15.22 -5.51
CA ILE A 346 -6.23 -14.95 -4.39
C ILE A 346 -5.56 -15.25 -3.04
N LEU A 347 -4.76 -16.32 -2.97
CA LEU A 347 -4.02 -16.62 -1.73
C LEU A 347 -2.96 -15.57 -1.41
N ALA A 348 -2.24 -15.06 -2.42
CA ALA A 348 -1.28 -13.99 -2.23
C ALA A 348 -1.96 -12.68 -1.81
N ASP A 349 -3.09 -12.34 -2.44
CA ASP A 349 -3.87 -11.15 -2.11
C ASP A 349 -4.30 -11.14 -0.63
N GLN A 350 -4.70 -12.30 -0.09
CA GLN A 350 -5.08 -12.44 1.32
C GLN A 350 -3.94 -12.21 2.31
N THR A 351 -2.69 -12.26 1.86
CA THR A 351 -1.51 -11.98 2.72
C THR A 351 -1.10 -10.51 2.73
N MET A 352 -1.77 -9.66 1.92
CA MET A 352 -1.45 -8.25 1.79
C MET A 352 -2.34 -7.39 2.68
N ASP A 353 -1.72 -6.52 3.48
CA ASP A 353 -2.42 -5.54 4.33
C ASP A 353 -2.88 -4.31 3.54
N VAL A 354 -2.29 -4.08 2.37
CA VAL A 354 -2.60 -2.93 1.50
C VAL A 354 -3.24 -3.44 0.21
N GLY A 355 -4.39 -2.88 -0.15
CA GLY A 355 -5.13 -3.31 -1.33
C GLY A 355 -6.44 -2.55 -1.50
N THR A 356 -7.31 -3.10 -2.33
CA THR A 356 -8.65 -2.57 -2.59
C THR A 356 -9.66 -3.70 -2.79
N TYR A 357 -10.92 -3.37 -2.66
CA TYR A 357 -12.02 -4.28 -3.01
C TYR A 357 -12.52 -3.99 -4.42
N LEU A 358 -12.69 -5.05 -5.21
CA LEU A 358 -13.33 -4.98 -6.52
C LEU A 358 -14.70 -5.70 -6.48
N PRO A 359 -15.71 -5.19 -7.20
CA PRO A 359 -17.01 -5.87 -7.32
C PRO A 359 -16.84 -7.28 -7.89
N ASP A 360 -17.59 -8.22 -7.35
CA ASP A 360 -17.58 -9.61 -7.81
C ASP A 360 -19.00 -10.20 -7.89
N PRO A 361 -19.39 -10.82 -9.00
CA PRO A 361 -20.74 -11.37 -9.17
C PRO A 361 -21.10 -12.49 -8.20
N GLU A 362 -20.12 -13.23 -7.68
CA GLU A 362 -20.36 -14.38 -6.79
C GLU A 362 -20.30 -14.02 -5.31
N SER A 363 -19.45 -13.06 -4.92
CA SER A 363 -19.15 -12.74 -3.51
C SER A 363 -19.37 -11.27 -3.14
N GLU A 364 -20.05 -10.50 -3.98
CA GLU A 364 -20.19 -9.04 -3.93
C GLU A 364 -18.86 -8.30 -4.12
N GLN A 365 -17.81 -8.69 -3.41
CA GLN A 365 -16.49 -8.07 -3.49
C GLN A 365 -15.37 -9.09 -3.32
N ILE A 366 -14.25 -8.86 -4.02
CA ILE A 366 -13.00 -9.57 -3.82
C ILE A 366 -11.91 -8.60 -3.39
N TRP A 367 -11.06 -9.04 -2.45
CA TRP A 367 -9.86 -8.31 -2.04
C TRP A 367 -8.75 -8.51 -3.06
N VAL A 368 -8.09 -7.42 -3.47
CA VAL A 368 -6.94 -7.42 -4.37
C VAL A 368 -5.78 -6.72 -3.67
N GLY A 369 -4.73 -7.47 -3.38
CA GLY A 369 -3.54 -6.97 -2.71
C GLY A 369 -2.61 -6.23 -3.67
N CYS A 370 -2.05 -5.11 -3.25
CA CYS A 370 -1.07 -4.30 -3.99
C CYS A 370 -1.42 -4.08 -5.48
N PRO A 371 -2.60 -3.55 -5.83
CA PRO A 371 -3.04 -3.43 -7.21
C PRO A 371 -2.15 -2.50 -8.03
N LEU A 372 -1.75 -2.95 -9.23
CA LEU A 372 -1.07 -2.11 -10.22
C LEU A 372 -2.13 -1.41 -11.07
N ARG A 373 -2.43 -0.15 -10.76
CA ARG A 373 -3.57 0.58 -11.33
C ARG A 373 -3.29 1.21 -12.70
N VAL A 374 -2.03 1.45 -13.05
CA VAL A 374 -1.70 2.15 -14.30
C VAL A 374 -1.72 1.21 -15.50
N HIS A 375 -2.73 1.38 -16.36
CA HIS A 375 -2.87 0.62 -17.61
C HIS A 375 -2.03 1.25 -18.73
N ARG A 376 -1.10 0.48 -19.31
CA ARG A 376 -0.16 0.97 -20.34
C ARG A 376 -0.26 0.24 -21.68
N ARG A 377 -1.23 -0.66 -21.85
CA ARG A 377 -1.34 -1.51 -23.04
C ARG A 377 -2.29 -0.95 -24.09
N CYS A 378 -3.54 -0.70 -23.71
CA CYS A 378 -4.63 -0.40 -24.64
C CYS A 378 -4.87 1.10 -24.79
N ASP A 379 -5.22 1.52 -26.00
CA ASP A 379 -5.85 2.82 -26.24
C ASP A 379 -7.36 2.75 -25.90
N ASP A 380 -8.02 3.90 -25.87
CA ASP A 380 -9.46 3.94 -25.86
C ASP A 380 -10.04 3.50 -27.22
N PRO A 381 -11.22 2.88 -27.22
CA PRO A 381 -12.15 2.67 -26.09
C PRO A 381 -11.87 1.39 -25.27
N MET A 382 -10.85 0.58 -25.62
CA MET A 382 -10.57 -0.69 -24.96
C MET A 382 -10.25 -0.51 -23.48
N PHE A 383 -9.47 0.51 -23.13
CA PHE A 383 -9.17 0.84 -21.75
C PHE A 383 -10.45 1.16 -20.97
N SER A 384 -11.26 2.09 -21.47
CA SER A 384 -12.48 2.53 -20.79
C SER A 384 -13.51 1.40 -20.63
N ILE A 385 -13.64 0.54 -21.65
CA ILE A 385 -14.52 -0.64 -21.56
C ILE A 385 -14.03 -1.58 -20.45
N SER A 386 -12.75 -1.97 -20.49
CA SER A 386 -12.13 -2.85 -19.50
C SER A 386 -12.25 -2.29 -18.09
N ASN A 387 -11.93 -1.01 -17.90
CA ASN A 387 -12.00 -0.34 -16.61
C ASN A 387 -13.40 -0.33 -16.03
N HIS A 388 -14.42 -0.10 -16.87
CA HIS A 388 -15.81 -0.04 -16.42
C HIS A 388 -16.38 -1.44 -16.11
N ILE A 389 -16.09 -2.46 -16.92
CA ILE A 389 -16.72 -3.80 -16.74
C ILE A 389 -16.05 -4.65 -15.66
N ALA A 390 -14.77 -4.40 -15.35
CA ALA A 390 -13.97 -5.30 -14.51
C ALA A 390 -13.34 -4.63 -13.27
N TYR A 391 -13.07 -3.32 -13.33
CA TYR A 391 -12.27 -2.64 -12.30
C TYR A 391 -12.97 -1.45 -11.64
N ASP A 392 -14.26 -1.29 -11.85
CA ASP A 392 -15.09 -0.22 -11.23
C ASP A 392 -14.51 1.21 -11.38
N GLY A 393 -13.86 1.47 -12.51
CA GLY A 393 -13.24 2.76 -12.77
C GLY A 393 -11.91 3.02 -12.05
N LEU A 394 -11.38 2.07 -11.29
CA LEU A 394 -10.18 2.25 -10.46
C LEU A 394 -8.86 2.31 -11.22
N MET A 395 -8.84 1.86 -12.48
CA MET A 395 -7.62 1.88 -13.29
C MET A 395 -7.34 3.28 -13.84
N VAL A 396 -6.06 3.60 -14.00
CA VAL A 396 -5.58 4.87 -14.54
C VAL A 396 -4.98 4.65 -15.92
N HIS A 397 -5.35 5.49 -16.89
CA HIS A 397 -4.84 5.40 -18.25
C HIS A 397 -3.43 6.01 -18.36
N GLY A 398 -2.41 5.19 -18.47
CA GLY A 398 -1.00 5.60 -18.54
C GLY A 398 -0.36 5.43 -19.91
N LYS A 399 -1.10 5.05 -20.94
CA LYS A 399 -0.60 4.94 -22.32
C LYS A 399 -0.69 6.29 -23.01
N LYS A 400 0.42 6.74 -23.61
CA LYS A 400 0.40 7.91 -24.48
C LYS A 400 -0.28 7.55 -25.79
N PRO A 401 -1.21 8.39 -26.31
CA PRO A 401 -1.81 8.17 -27.62
C PRO A 401 -0.73 8.03 -28.68
N GLY A 402 -0.80 6.98 -29.49
CA GLY A 402 0.07 6.78 -30.65
C GLY A 402 -0.62 7.20 -31.93
N LEU A 403 0.15 7.40 -32.99
CA LEU A 403 -0.40 7.51 -34.34
C LEU A 403 -0.99 6.15 -34.75
N VAL A 404 -2.25 6.15 -35.15
CA VAL A 404 -2.98 4.95 -35.53
C VAL A 404 -3.57 5.12 -36.90
N ASP A 405 -3.07 4.31 -37.83
CA ASP A 405 -3.50 4.35 -39.24
C ASP A 405 -4.74 3.49 -39.51
N PHE A 406 -5.27 2.81 -38.52
CA PHE A 406 -6.47 1.96 -38.66
C PHE A 406 -7.75 2.75 -38.37
N PRO A 407 -8.90 2.39 -38.99
CA PRO A 407 -10.20 2.97 -38.68
C PRO A 407 -10.50 2.86 -37.18
N GLU A 408 -11.36 3.74 -36.67
CA GLU A 408 -11.77 3.71 -35.27
C GLU A 408 -12.39 2.35 -34.91
N SER A 409 -12.22 1.96 -33.65
CA SER A 409 -12.84 0.75 -33.10
C SER A 409 -14.35 0.79 -33.27
N GLY A 410 -14.96 -0.32 -33.68
CA GLY A 410 -16.38 -0.32 -33.97
C GLY A 410 -17.02 -1.70 -34.00
N TRP A 411 -18.34 -1.69 -34.15
CA TRP A 411 -19.17 -2.89 -34.20
C TRP A 411 -19.78 -3.08 -35.59
N LEU A 412 -19.39 -4.15 -36.27
CA LEU A 412 -20.06 -4.65 -37.48
C LEU A 412 -21.30 -5.42 -37.05
N ASP A 413 -22.47 -4.82 -37.24
CA ASP A 413 -23.75 -5.45 -36.92
C ASP A 413 -24.17 -6.44 -38.06
N VAL A 414 -23.98 -7.72 -37.78
CA VAL A 414 -24.24 -8.81 -38.74
C VAL A 414 -25.40 -9.65 -38.23
N LYS A 415 -26.50 -9.67 -38.98
CA LYS A 415 -27.67 -10.53 -38.70
C LYS A 415 -27.43 -11.93 -39.26
N GLY A 416 -27.30 -12.90 -38.35
CA GLY A 416 -27.07 -14.29 -38.71
C GLY A 416 -28.33 -15.04 -39.07
N ARG A 417 -28.41 -15.56 -40.30
CA ARG A 417 -29.47 -16.45 -40.75
C ARG A 417 -29.05 -17.92 -40.73
N THR A 418 -27.78 -18.18 -41.05
CA THR A 418 -27.20 -19.53 -41.13
C THR A 418 -26.22 -19.76 -39.98
N CYS A 419 -26.58 -20.72 -39.11
CA CYS A 419 -25.81 -21.00 -37.89
C CYS A 419 -25.53 -22.49 -37.75
N GLU A 420 -24.24 -22.86 -37.60
CA GLU A 420 -23.77 -24.21 -37.31
C GLU A 420 -23.17 -24.24 -35.89
N GLY A 421 -23.87 -24.75 -34.90
CA GLY A 421 -23.49 -24.59 -33.50
C GLY A 421 -23.55 -23.09 -33.10
N ASN A 422 -22.45 -22.53 -32.72
CA ASN A 422 -22.31 -21.08 -32.48
C ASN A 422 -21.69 -20.29 -33.65
N TRP A 423 -21.29 -20.99 -34.71
CA TRP A 423 -20.73 -20.33 -35.92
C TRP A 423 -21.82 -19.74 -36.79
N VAL A 424 -21.71 -18.47 -37.10
CA VAL A 424 -22.59 -17.74 -38.02
C VAL A 424 -21.85 -17.49 -39.33
N VAL A 425 -22.38 -18.03 -40.44
CA VAL A 425 -21.71 -17.98 -41.76
C VAL A 425 -21.52 -16.54 -42.23
N GLU A 426 -22.54 -15.71 -42.03
CA GLU A 426 -22.54 -14.30 -42.41
C GLU A 426 -21.48 -13.47 -41.62
N GLU A 427 -21.22 -13.83 -40.35
CA GLU A 427 -20.11 -13.21 -39.58
C GLU A 427 -18.76 -13.61 -40.19
N GLY A 428 -18.61 -14.85 -40.62
CA GLY A 428 -17.38 -15.29 -41.32
C GLY A 428 -17.11 -14.51 -42.59
N ALA A 429 -18.12 -14.28 -43.42
CA ALA A 429 -17.99 -13.45 -44.61
C ALA A 429 -17.62 -11.98 -44.26
N ALA A 430 -18.17 -11.46 -43.17
CA ALA A 430 -17.82 -10.12 -42.68
C ALA A 430 -16.37 -10.04 -42.21
N VAL A 431 -15.86 -11.08 -41.52
CA VAL A 431 -14.44 -11.19 -41.13
C VAL A 431 -13.52 -11.13 -42.34
N GLU A 432 -13.82 -11.91 -43.38
CA GLU A 432 -13.01 -11.93 -44.61
C GLU A 432 -12.94 -10.55 -45.29
N LYS A 433 -14.10 -9.92 -45.47
CA LYS A 433 -14.19 -8.57 -46.03
C LYS A 433 -13.41 -7.56 -45.24
N LEU A 434 -13.56 -7.58 -43.92
CA LEU A 434 -12.83 -6.65 -43.02
C LEU A 434 -11.32 -6.89 -43.09
N LEU A 435 -10.85 -8.14 -43.03
CA LEU A 435 -9.42 -8.47 -43.13
C LEU A 435 -8.81 -8.01 -44.46
N LEU A 436 -9.51 -8.24 -45.56
CA LEU A 436 -9.06 -7.80 -46.90
C LEU A 436 -9.03 -6.27 -46.99
N ALA A 437 -10.06 -5.59 -46.50
CA ALA A 437 -10.11 -4.13 -46.47
C ALA A 437 -8.94 -3.53 -45.65
N LEU A 438 -8.74 -4.05 -44.42
CA LEU A 438 -7.65 -3.58 -43.56
C LEU A 438 -6.26 -3.86 -44.16
N ARG A 439 -6.06 -4.99 -44.80
CA ARG A 439 -4.81 -5.33 -45.47
C ARG A 439 -4.51 -4.39 -46.67
N HIS A 440 -5.49 -4.14 -47.51
CA HIS A 440 -5.29 -3.37 -48.72
C HIS A 440 -5.24 -1.86 -48.50
N GLN A 441 -6.05 -1.35 -47.57
CA GLN A 441 -6.17 0.09 -47.33
C GLN A 441 -5.23 0.60 -46.25
N TYR A 442 -4.94 -0.25 -45.23
CA TYR A 442 -4.24 0.15 -44.01
C TYR A 442 -2.98 -0.68 -43.75
N SER A 443 -2.53 -1.47 -44.72
CA SER A 443 -1.31 -2.28 -44.61
C SER A 443 -1.28 -3.25 -43.40
N LEU A 444 -2.46 -3.76 -42.98
CA LEU A 444 -2.54 -4.74 -41.89
C LEU A 444 -1.73 -6.00 -42.23
N THR A 445 -0.78 -6.34 -41.36
CA THR A 445 0.04 -7.55 -41.49
C THR A 445 -0.54 -8.74 -40.70
N PRO A 446 -0.17 -9.99 -41.04
CA PRO A 446 -0.57 -11.16 -40.26
C PRO A 446 -0.10 -11.13 -38.79
N ASP A 447 0.92 -10.33 -38.49
CA ASP A 447 1.44 -10.17 -37.13
C ASP A 447 0.70 -9.11 -36.30
N ASP A 448 -0.09 -8.26 -36.93
CA ASP A 448 -0.82 -7.17 -36.26
C ASP A 448 -2.15 -7.61 -35.67
N VAL A 449 -2.73 -8.73 -36.10
CA VAL A 449 -4.13 -9.06 -35.82
C VAL A 449 -4.30 -10.34 -35.02
N PHE A 450 -5.23 -10.29 -34.06
CA PHE A 450 -5.86 -11.46 -33.44
C PHE A 450 -7.28 -11.64 -33.92
N LEU A 451 -7.61 -12.88 -34.34
CA LEU A 451 -8.98 -13.31 -34.64
C LEU A 451 -9.46 -14.17 -33.46
N ILE A 452 -10.37 -13.67 -32.68
CA ILE A 452 -10.79 -14.35 -31.46
C ILE A 452 -12.31 -14.48 -31.36
N SER A 453 -12.73 -15.53 -30.67
CA SER A 453 -14.15 -15.76 -30.36
C SER A 453 -14.32 -16.39 -28.97
N PRO A 454 -15.45 -16.19 -28.30
CA PRO A 454 -15.80 -16.95 -27.10
C PRO A 454 -15.91 -18.47 -27.36
N PHE A 455 -16.29 -18.86 -28.56
CA PHE A 455 -16.72 -20.23 -28.87
C PHE A 455 -15.71 -21.02 -29.71
N LYS A 456 -15.55 -22.31 -29.37
CA LYS A 456 -14.63 -23.23 -30.08
C LYS A 456 -15.00 -23.41 -31.54
N ASP A 457 -16.31 -23.47 -31.84
CA ASP A 457 -16.81 -23.67 -33.22
C ASP A 457 -16.41 -22.48 -34.09
N CYS A 458 -16.63 -21.26 -33.61
CA CYS A 458 -16.19 -20.02 -34.26
C CYS A 458 -14.67 -19.99 -34.44
N ALA A 459 -13.91 -20.28 -33.39
CA ALA A 459 -12.45 -20.30 -33.46
C ALA A 459 -11.92 -21.30 -34.50
N LYS A 460 -12.57 -22.46 -34.68
CA LYS A 460 -12.20 -23.45 -35.69
C LYS A 460 -12.40 -22.90 -37.11
N GLN A 461 -13.52 -22.21 -37.36
CA GLN A 461 -13.82 -21.62 -38.68
C GLN A 461 -12.92 -20.39 -38.94
N LEU A 462 -12.67 -19.55 -37.93
CA LEU A 462 -11.74 -18.44 -38.03
C LEU A 462 -10.33 -18.92 -38.39
N ASN A 463 -9.87 -20.07 -37.86
CA ASN A 463 -8.58 -20.66 -38.23
C ASN A 463 -8.57 -21.05 -39.73
N ARG A 464 -9.67 -21.53 -40.30
CA ARG A 464 -9.76 -21.85 -41.72
C ARG A 464 -9.68 -20.57 -42.58
N ILE A 465 -10.40 -19.52 -42.18
CA ILE A 465 -10.34 -18.21 -42.83
C ILE A 465 -8.91 -17.65 -42.76
N ALA A 466 -8.29 -17.65 -41.59
CA ALA A 466 -6.92 -17.18 -41.40
C ALA A 466 -5.95 -17.91 -42.32
N LYS A 467 -6.00 -19.24 -42.36
CA LYS A 467 -5.16 -20.07 -43.25
C LYS A 467 -5.32 -19.69 -44.72
N ARG A 468 -6.59 -19.59 -45.17
CA ARG A 468 -6.91 -19.27 -46.56
C ARG A 468 -6.41 -17.89 -46.97
N LEU A 469 -6.52 -16.90 -46.10
CA LEU A 469 -6.09 -15.53 -46.33
C LEU A 469 -4.62 -15.26 -45.99
N GLY A 470 -3.86 -16.29 -45.59
CA GLY A 470 -2.46 -16.14 -45.21
C GLY A 470 -2.21 -15.38 -43.91
N PHE A 471 -3.14 -15.44 -42.98
CA PHE A 471 -2.98 -14.96 -41.60
C PHE A 471 -2.46 -16.08 -40.67
N ARG A 472 -1.93 -15.68 -39.52
CA ARG A 472 -1.30 -16.62 -38.58
C ARG A 472 -2.33 -17.40 -37.78
N MET A 473 -2.24 -18.73 -37.82
CA MET A 473 -3.11 -19.63 -37.08
C MET A 473 -2.84 -19.62 -35.56
N ASP A 474 -1.61 -19.32 -35.14
CA ASP A 474 -1.26 -19.18 -33.71
C ASP A 474 -1.79 -17.86 -33.09
N ARG A 475 -2.28 -16.94 -33.94
CA ARG A 475 -2.98 -15.70 -33.57
C ARG A 475 -4.50 -15.81 -33.77
N THR A 476 -5.02 -17.02 -33.95
CA THR A 476 -6.44 -17.27 -34.15
C THR A 476 -6.93 -18.31 -33.16
N GLY A 477 -8.06 -18.06 -32.49
CA GLY A 477 -8.57 -19.04 -31.53
C GLY A 477 -9.67 -18.54 -30.59
N THR A 478 -9.85 -19.26 -29.52
CA THR A 478 -10.71 -18.79 -28.42
C THR A 478 -10.01 -17.74 -27.58
N VAL A 479 -10.77 -16.89 -26.87
CA VAL A 479 -10.24 -15.90 -25.93
C VAL A 479 -9.22 -16.52 -24.97
N HIS A 480 -9.48 -17.73 -24.46
CA HIS A 480 -8.57 -18.46 -23.56
C HIS A 480 -7.18 -18.75 -24.16
N LYS A 481 -7.10 -18.98 -25.49
CA LYS A 481 -5.82 -19.26 -26.15
C LYS A 481 -4.97 -18.02 -26.39
N THR A 482 -5.54 -16.84 -26.30
CA THR A 482 -4.88 -15.56 -26.55
C THR A 482 -4.44 -14.84 -25.28
N GLN A 483 -4.73 -15.39 -24.11
CA GLN A 483 -4.31 -14.81 -22.85
C GLN A 483 -2.77 -14.75 -22.76
N GLY A 484 -2.25 -13.71 -22.10
CA GLY A 484 -0.81 -13.40 -22.05
C GLY A 484 -0.22 -12.81 -23.34
N LYS A 485 -0.98 -12.79 -24.45
CA LYS A 485 -0.55 -12.24 -25.73
C LYS A 485 -1.30 -10.94 -26.03
N GLU A 486 -0.79 -10.17 -27.02
CA GLU A 486 -1.38 -8.90 -27.44
C GLU A 486 -1.20 -8.69 -28.95
N ALA A 487 -2.08 -7.90 -29.55
CA ALA A 487 -2.02 -7.53 -30.96
C ALA A 487 -2.36 -6.06 -31.17
N THR A 488 -1.90 -5.47 -32.26
CA THR A 488 -2.26 -4.11 -32.65
C THR A 488 -3.77 -3.99 -32.82
N VAL A 489 -4.35 -4.95 -33.52
CA VAL A 489 -5.77 -5.05 -33.87
C VAL A 489 -6.34 -6.36 -33.36
N VAL A 490 -7.53 -6.32 -32.77
CA VAL A 490 -8.31 -7.51 -32.42
C VAL A 490 -9.62 -7.49 -33.17
N ILE A 491 -9.96 -8.61 -33.82
CA ILE A 491 -11.28 -8.86 -34.38
C ILE A 491 -11.97 -9.90 -33.50
N LEU A 492 -12.97 -9.46 -32.74
CA LEU A 492 -13.77 -10.28 -31.84
C LEU A 492 -15.05 -10.72 -32.55
N VAL A 493 -15.16 -12.01 -32.84
CA VAL A 493 -16.32 -12.61 -33.50
C VAL A 493 -17.20 -13.29 -32.46
N LEU A 494 -18.40 -12.77 -32.28
CA LEU A 494 -19.26 -13.14 -31.17
C LEU A 494 -19.99 -14.44 -31.39
N GLY A 495 -20.44 -14.70 -32.63
CA GLY A 495 -21.19 -15.90 -32.93
C GLY A 495 -22.57 -15.98 -32.26
N GLY A 496 -23.25 -17.11 -32.49
CA GLY A 496 -24.53 -17.42 -31.88
C GLY A 496 -25.70 -16.62 -32.48
N ASN A 497 -26.82 -17.30 -32.65
CA ASN A 497 -28.07 -16.71 -33.11
C ASN A 497 -29.10 -16.62 -31.97
N ILE A 498 -30.37 -16.34 -32.29
CA ILE A 498 -31.46 -16.25 -31.33
C ILE A 498 -31.66 -17.54 -30.50
N LYS A 499 -31.29 -18.71 -31.04
CA LYS A 499 -31.39 -20.00 -30.35
C LYS A 499 -30.22 -20.27 -29.38
N SER A 500 -29.10 -19.56 -29.50
CA SER A 500 -27.87 -19.74 -28.71
C SER A 500 -27.89 -18.94 -27.39
N GLN A 501 -29.03 -18.79 -26.73
CA GLN A 501 -29.15 -17.95 -25.52
C GLN A 501 -28.25 -18.43 -24.36
N GLY A 502 -28.20 -19.75 -24.12
CA GLY A 502 -27.36 -20.32 -23.06
C GLY A 502 -25.86 -20.09 -23.29
N ALA A 503 -25.40 -20.17 -24.55
CA ALA A 503 -24.01 -19.89 -24.89
C ALA A 503 -23.64 -18.40 -24.68
N LYS A 504 -24.56 -17.49 -25.02
CA LYS A 504 -24.37 -16.05 -24.78
C LYS A 504 -24.40 -15.74 -23.29
N ALA A 505 -25.34 -16.32 -22.53
CA ALA A 505 -25.40 -16.16 -21.09
C ALA A 505 -24.09 -16.64 -20.41
N TRP A 506 -23.58 -17.81 -20.82
CA TRP A 506 -22.28 -18.31 -20.34
C TRP A 506 -21.14 -17.34 -20.66
N ALA A 507 -21.06 -16.77 -21.85
CA ALA A 507 -20.00 -15.85 -22.25
C ALA A 507 -20.07 -14.50 -21.49
N ALA A 508 -21.23 -14.17 -20.95
CA ALA A 508 -21.54 -12.94 -20.23
C ALA A 508 -21.78 -13.15 -18.72
N GLU A 509 -21.54 -14.35 -18.19
CA GLU A 509 -21.74 -14.68 -16.77
C GLU A 509 -20.85 -13.83 -15.86
N LYS A 510 -19.60 -13.65 -16.27
CA LYS A 510 -18.59 -12.82 -15.59
C LYS A 510 -17.94 -11.86 -16.59
N PRO A 511 -17.37 -10.72 -16.12
CA PRO A 511 -16.68 -9.78 -17.00
C PRO A 511 -15.40 -10.36 -17.59
N ASN A 512 -14.82 -11.39 -16.98
CA ASN A 512 -13.49 -11.93 -17.23
C ASN A 512 -13.21 -12.23 -18.70
N LEU A 513 -14.13 -12.92 -19.38
CA LEU A 513 -13.96 -13.29 -20.78
C LEU A 513 -13.90 -12.07 -21.69
N LEU A 514 -14.84 -11.14 -21.52
CA LEU A 514 -14.88 -9.91 -22.33
C LEU A 514 -13.70 -9.00 -21.99
N ASN A 515 -13.33 -8.88 -20.70
CA ASN A 515 -12.18 -8.12 -20.25
C ASN A 515 -10.88 -8.61 -20.91
N VAL A 516 -10.67 -9.94 -20.94
CA VAL A 516 -9.51 -10.51 -21.64
C VAL A 516 -9.56 -10.19 -23.13
N ALA A 517 -10.70 -10.39 -23.79
CA ALA A 517 -10.84 -10.14 -25.23
C ALA A 517 -10.49 -8.68 -25.58
N VAL A 518 -11.04 -7.73 -24.85
CA VAL A 518 -10.85 -6.29 -25.09
C VAL A 518 -9.41 -5.88 -24.77
N SER A 519 -8.84 -6.37 -23.68
CA SER A 519 -7.47 -6.03 -23.25
C SER A 519 -6.37 -6.68 -24.11
N ARG A 520 -6.67 -7.52 -25.10
CA ARG A 520 -5.70 -8.01 -26.11
C ARG A 520 -5.38 -6.98 -27.18
N ALA A 521 -6.27 -6.00 -27.41
CA ALA A 521 -6.10 -5.00 -28.45
C ALA A 521 -5.29 -3.81 -27.95
N LYS A 522 -4.14 -3.54 -28.59
CA LYS A 522 -3.33 -2.36 -28.27
C LYS A 522 -3.93 -1.07 -28.77
N GLN A 523 -4.45 -1.08 -30.02
CA GLN A 523 -4.88 0.12 -30.72
C GLN A 523 -6.34 0.07 -31.16
N ARG A 524 -6.81 -1.05 -31.74
CA ARG A 524 -8.16 -1.16 -32.28
C ARG A 524 -8.83 -2.49 -31.95
N ILE A 525 -10.12 -2.43 -31.69
CA ILE A 525 -10.99 -3.60 -31.59
C ILE A 525 -12.15 -3.48 -32.57
N TYR A 526 -12.36 -4.53 -33.35
CA TYR A 526 -13.53 -4.66 -34.23
C TYR A 526 -14.37 -5.83 -33.75
N VAL A 527 -15.62 -5.56 -33.43
CA VAL A 527 -16.58 -6.57 -32.96
C VAL A 527 -17.51 -6.94 -34.09
N ILE A 528 -17.67 -8.22 -34.35
CA ILE A 528 -18.57 -8.74 -35.39
C ILE A 528 -19.61 -9.64 -34.73
N GLY A 529 -20.90 -9.34 -34.93
CA GLY A 529 -22.02 -10.11 -34.38
C GLY A 529 -23.33 -9.35 -34.41
N GLU A 530 -24.44 -10.02 -34.17
CA GLU A 530 -25.77 -9.42 -34.12
C GLU A 530 -25.93 -8.58 -32.86
N ARG A 531 -25.79 -7.25 -33.00
CA ARG A 531 -25.76 -6.28 -31.89
C ARG A 531 -26.98 -6.38 -30.99
N ALA A 532 -28.17 -6.48 -31.57
CA ALA A 532 -29.43 -6.53 -30.83
C ALA A 532 -29.57 -7.77 -29.90
N LEU A 533 -28.83 -8.84 -30.17
CA LEU A 533 -28.80 -10.03 -29.32
C LEU A 533 -27.77 -9.92 -28.19
N TRP A 534 -26.60 -9.33 -28.49
CA TRP A 534 -25.51 -9.25 -27.55
C TRP A 534 -25.60 -8.05 -26.59
N GLU A 535 -26.16 -6.92 -27.02
CA GLU A 535 -26.35 -5.74 -26.15
C GLU A 535 -27.25 -6.00 -24.92
N LYS A 536 -28.07 -7.07 -24.99
CA LYS A 536 -28.93 -7.52 -23.88
C LYS A 536 -28.17 -8.31 -22.82
N GLN A 537 -26.94 -8.73 -23.11
CA GLN A 537 -26.15 -9.51 -22.19
C GLN A 537 -25.37 -8.58 -21.25
N PRO A 538 -25.17 -8.96 -19.97
CA PRO A 538 -24.30 -8.25 -19.04
C PRO A 538 -22.93 -7.94 -19.68
N TYR A 539 -22.33 -6.81 -19.33
CA TYR A 539 -21.04 -6.32 -19.84
C TYR A 539 -20.98 -6.00 -21.33
N PHE A 540 -21.66 -6.77 -22.19
CA PHE A 540 -21.77 -6.50 -23.65
C PHE A 540 -22.63 -5.27 -23.95
N SER A 541 -23.54 -4.90 -23.07
CA SER A 541 -24.26 -3.61 -23.15
C SER A 541 -23.29 -2.43 -23.07
N THR A 542 -22.25 -2.50 -22.23
CA THR A 542 -21.18 -1.49 -22.13
C THR A 542 -20.33 -1.46 -23.39
N LEU A 543 -19.92 -2.65 -23.89
CA LEU A 543 -19.21 -2.77 -25.17
C LEU A 543 -20.01 -2.15 -26.32
N SER A 544 -21.31 -2.45 -26.40
CA SER A 544 -22.19 -1.91 -27.44
C SER A 544 -22.33 -0.39 -27.38
N ARG A 545 -22.41 0.19 -26.18
CA ARG A 545 -22.48 1.66 -26.01
C ARG A 545 -21.17 2.37 -26.36
N ALA A 546 -20.05 1.75 -26.04
CA ALA A 546 -18.72 2.31 -26.29
C ALA A 546 -18.28 2.26 -27.77
N LEU A 547 -18.82 1.28 -28.53
CA LEU A 547 -18.44 1.09 -29.95
C LEU A 547 -19.51 1.63 -30.88
N GLY A 548 -19.10 2.56 -31.76
CA GLY A 548 -19.92 3.03 -32.86
C GLY A 548 -20.22 1.90 -33.89
N ARG A 549 -21.19 2.15 -34.76
CA ARG A 549 -21.43 1.27 -35.90
C ARG A 549 -20.26 1.38 -36.87
N LEU A 550 -19.71 0.24 -37.26
CA LEU A 550 -18.68 0.16 -38.27
C LEU A 550 -19.31 -0.33 -39.58
N ASP A 551 -19.15 0.46 -40.63
CA ASP A 551 -19.42 0.01 -42.00
C ASP A 551 -18.10 -0.47 -42.59
N VAL A 552 -18.11 -1.62 -43.28
CA VAL A 552 -16.88 -2.10 -43.95
C VAL A 552 -16.46 -1.07 -44.98
N PRO A 553 -15.23 -0.54 -44.95
CA PRO A 553 -14.78 0.42 -45.92
C PRO A 553 -14.91 -0.18 -47.33
N VAL A 554 -15.82 0.34 -48.12
CA VAL A 554 -15.94 -0.02 -49.54
C VAL A 554 -15.02 0.88 -50.29
N SER A 555 -13.95 0.31 -50.89
CA SER A 555 -13.01 1.06 -51.71
C SER A 555 -13.72 1.57 -52.96
N ASN A 556 -13.99 2.87 -53.02
CA ASN A 556 -14.44 3.55 -54.23
C ASN A 556 -13.29 3.94 -55.20
N SER A 557 -12.03 3.57 -54.89
CA SER A 557 -10.87 4.14 -55.58
C SER A 557 -9.97 3.15 -56.33
N ASN A 558 -10.26 1.85 -56.37
CA ASN A 558 -9.46 0.92 -57.17
C ASN A 558 -10.29 -0.16 -57.87
N PRO A 559 -10.60 0.00 -59.16
CA PRO A 559 -11.36 -0.97 -59.97
C PRO A 559 -10.73 -2.39 -60.01
N ARG A 560 -9.39 -2.50 -59.83
CA ARG A 560 -8.70 -3.80 -59.79
C ARG A 560 -8.96 -4.56 -58.50
N ALA A 561 -9.17 -3.87 -57.38
CA ALA A 561 -9.52 -4.51 -56.11
C ALA A 561 -10.95 -5.07 -56.11
N MET A 562 -11.89 -4.41 -56.81
CA MET A 562 -13.27 -4.92 -57.02
C MET A 562 -13.28 -6.17 -57.90
N SER A 563 -12.52 -6.22 -58.98
CA SER A 563 -12.38 -7.38 -59.86
C SER A 563 -11.85 -8.62 -59.09
N TYR A 564 -10.85 -8.45 -58.24
CA TYR A 564 -10.34 -9.53 -57.40
C TYR A 564 -11.34 -9.97 -56.34
N MET A 565 -12.13 -9.05 -55.75
CA MET A 565 -13.19 -9.40 -54.79
C MET A 565 -14.39 -10.09 -55.48
N GLU A 566 -14.80 -9.67 -56.66
CA GLU A 566 -15.88 -10.28 -57.41
C GLU A 566 -15.47 -11.64 -57.99
N GLU A 567 -14.26 -11.76 -58.52
CA GLU A 567 -13.75 -13.05 -59.03
C GLU A 567 -13.53 -14.07 -57.92
N TYR A 568 -13.12 -13.66 -56.71
CA TYR A 568 -12.94 -14.52 -55.54
C TYR A 568 -14.29 -14.98 -54.92
N LEU A 569 -15.30 -14.10 -54.95
CA LEU A 569 -16.63 -14.40 -54.42
C LEU A 569 -17.53 -15.24 -55.39
N THR A 570 -17.19 -15.25 -56.67
CA THR A 570 -17.97 -15.99 -57.70
C THR A 570 -17.42 -17.39 -57.98
N THR A 571 -16.17 -17.70 -57.66
CA THR A 571 -15.51 -18.97 -57.98
C THR A 571 -15.69 -20.11 -56.96
N GLU A 572 -16.14 -19.85 -55.74
CA GLU A 572 -16.26 -20.91 -54.69
C GLU A 572 -17.68 -21.21 -54.17
N TRP A 573 -18.73 -20.69 -54.83
CA TRP A 573 -20.12 -21.00 -54.44
C TRP A 573 -20.87 -21.76 -55.56
N ARG A 574 -20.16 -22.56 -56.39
CA ARG A 574 -20.75 -23.56 -57.25
C ARG A 574 -20.35 -24.95 -56.88
#